data_39fc82bffd5503e69e70ee90f9b63c19
#
_entry.id   39fc82bffd5503e69e70ee90f9b63c19
#
_cell.length_a   1.000
_cell.length_b   1.000
_cell.length_c   1.000
_cell.angle_alpha   90.00
_cell.angle_beta   90.00
_cell.angle_gamma   90.00
#
_symmetry.space_group_name_H-M   'P 1'
#
loop_
_entity.id
_entity.type
_entity.pdbx_description
1 polymer ?
#
loop_
_entity_poly.entity_id
_entity_poly.type
_entity_poly.pdbx_seq_one_letter_code
_entity_poly.pdbx_strand_id
1 'polypeptide(L)'
;MSTPPVYITAPARERAPAIVVLPPIFGLEPAILQLADRYAQRGFLTLAVNQFWREPETRVMGRDAVERPRALERAGKVDVERIIDDVGIVIDRARAHEGCDGRVAVLGICFGGRYAFMSAARHRIGAAGAFHGTQIGLELDEGPRVACPLSFHFGALDIQTPPDEIAAIRRVTAHRADAEIVVHDGADHNFAVPGHPAYNPDVAARAERAVLALFSAMPAYR
;
A
#
# COMPACT_ATOMS: atom_id res chain seq x y z
N MET A 1 -18.90 12.88 10.41
CA MET A 1 -17.59 13.15 9.79
C MET A 1 -17.64 12.68 8.34
N SER A 2 -17.07 13.44 7.40
CA SER A 2 -16.99 13.01 6.00
C SER A 2 -15.98 11.86 5.86
N THR A 3 -16.33 10.85 5.08
CA THR A 3 -15.50 9.65 4.88
C THR A 3 -14.70 9.75 3.58
N PRO A 4 -13.45 9.25 3.53
CA PRO A 4 -12.67 9.24 2.30
C PRO A 4 -13.39 8.54 1.15
N PRO A 5 -13.36 9.11 -0.07
CA PRO A 5 -13.82 8.41 -1.26
C PRO A 5 -12.95 7.19 -1.54
N VAL A 6 -13.60 6.09 -1.91
CA VAL A 6 -12.92 4.84 -2.26
C VAL A 6 -13.52 4.24 -3.52
N TYR A 7 -12.67 3.65 -4.35
CA TYR A 7 -13.09 2.71 -5.37
C TYR A 7 -13.22 1.33 -4.73
N ILE A 8 -14.38 0.69 -4.87
CA ILE A 8 -14.65 -0.62 -4.26
C ILE A 8 -14.90 -1.62 -5.37
N THR A 9 -14.24 -2.78 -5.27
CA THR A 9 -14.49 -3.92 -6.13
C THR A 9 -14.50 -5.20 -5.28
N ALA A 10 -15.42 -6.10 -5.57
CA ALA A 10 -15.68 -7.29 -4.76
C ALA A 10 -15.52 -8.57 -5.58
N PRO A 11 -15.10 -9.67 -4.95
CA PRO A 11 -15.08 -10.99 -5.59
C PRO A 11 -16.50 -11.55 -5.78
N ALA A 12 -16.62 -12.59 -6.59
CA ALA A 12 -17.91 -13.28 -6.83
C ALA A 12 -18.45 -14.05 -5.61
N ARG A 13 -17.65 -14.22 -4.55
CA ARG A 13 -18.05 -14.92 -3.32
C ARG A 13 -18.69 -13.96 -2.31
N GLU A 14 -19.54 -14.51 -1.42
CA GLU A 14 -20.30 -13.71 -0.45
C GLU A 14 -19.41 -12.92 0.52
N ARG A 15 -18.35 -13.54 1.06
CA ARG A 15 -17.44 -12.90 2.01
C ARG A 15 -15.98 -13.24 1.75
N ALA A 16 -15.12 -12.25 1.88
CA ALA A 16 -13.71 -12.32 1.54
C ALA A 16 -12.84 -11.49 2.50
N PRO A 17 -11.54 -11.79 2.63
CA PRO A 17 -10.62 -10.84 3.25
C PRO A 17 -10.56 -9.57 2.41
N ALA A 18 -10.41 -8.43 3.07
CA ALA A 18 -10.33 -7.14 2.40
C ALA A 18 -8.88 -6.67 2.24
N ILE A 19 -8.62 -5.92 1.16
CA ILE A 19 -7.37 -5.18 0.94
C ILE A 19 -7.71 -3.70 0.79
N VAL A 20 -7.14 -2.86 1.64
CA VAL A 20 -7.12 -1.40 1.47
C VAL A 20 -5.87 -1.04 0.66
N VAL A 21 -6.06 -0.50 -0.54
CA VAL A 21 -4.96 -0.10 -1.44
C VAL A 21 -4.70 1.39 -1.31
N LEU A 22 -3.46 1.74 -1.00
CA LEU A 22 -2.96 3.10 -0.84
C LEU A 22 -2.10 3.45 -2.07
N PRO A 23 -2.55 4.42 -2.89
CA PRO A 23 -1.97 4.72 -4.20
C PRO A 23 -0.65 5.52 -4.12
N PRO A 24 0.06 5.66 -5.26
CA PRO A 24 1.18 6.57 -5.41
C PRO A 24 0.74 8.04 -5.36
N ILE A 25 1.72 8.96 -5.46
CA ILE A 25 1.49 10.42 -5.50
C ILE A 25 0.50 10.87 -6.60
N PHE A 26 0.29 10.06 -7.62
CA PHE A 26 -0.62 10.36 -8.74
C PHE A 26 -2.09 10.11 -8.42
N GLY A 27 -2.40 9.46 -7.30
CA GLY A 27 -3.77 9.12 -6.88
C GLY A 27 -4.27 7.82 -7.51
N LEU A 28 -5.61 7.72 -7.66
CA LEU A 28 -6.28 6.53 -8.19
C LEU A 28 -6.17 6.44 -9.72
N GLU A 29 -4.94 6.39 -10.23
CA GLU A 29 -4.68 6.23 -11.67
C GLU A 29 -5.19 4.86 -12.19
N PRO A 30 -5.43 4.71 -13.50
CA PRO A 30 -6.00 3.49 -14.07
C PRO A 30 -5.28 2.21 -13.67
N ALA A 31 -3.95 2.25 -13.52
CA ALA A 31 -3.16 1.09 -13.08
C ALA A 31 -3.53 0.61 -11.66
N ILE A 32 -3.89 1.55 -10.76
CA ILE A 32 -4.33 1.22 -9.40
C ILE A 32 -5.74 0.62 -9.40
N LEU A 33 -6.65 1.16 -10.22
CA LEU A 33 -8.00 0.60 -10.36
C LEU A 33 -7.95 -0.82 -10.94
N GLN A 34 -7.13 -1.03 -11.98
CA GLN A 34 -6.90 -2.37 -12.56
C GLN A 34 -6.26 -3.33 -11.56
N LEU A 35 -5.36 -2.85 -10.69
CA LEU A 35 -4.81 -3.65 -9.60
C LEU A 35 -5.90 -4.10 -8.63
N ALA A 36 -6.78 -3.18 -8.24
CA ALA A 36 -7.90 -3.47 -7.36
C ALA A 36 -8.84 -4.53 -7.97
N ASP A 37 -9.17 -4.39 -9.27
CA ASP A 37 -10.01 -5.35 -9.99
C ASP A 37 -9.36 -6.74 -10.07
N ARG A 38 -8.04 -6.81 -10.36
CA ARG A 38 -7.31 -8.08 -10.34
C ARG A 38 -7.34 -8.75 -8.97
N TYR A 39 -7.26 -7.99 -7.88
CA TYR A 39 -7.33 -8.56 -6.54
C TYR A 39 -8.74 -9.04 -6.19
N ALA A 40 -9.78 -8.36 -6.67
CA ALA A 40 -11.15 -8.86 -6.56
C ALA A 40 -11.32 -10.20 -7.31
N GLN A 41 -10.79 -10.33 -8.53
CA GLN A 41 -10.77 -11.58 -9.27
C GLN A 41 -10.01 -12.71 -8.55
N ARG A 42 -9.05 -12.35 -7.70
CA ARG A 42 -8.28 -13.28 -6.85
C ARG A 42 -8.95 -13.57 -5.49
N GLY A 43 -10.14 -13.05 -5.28
CA GLY A 43 -10.95 -13.38 -4.12
C GLY A 43 -10.81 -12.43 -2.93
N PHE A 44 -10.43 -11.18 -3.14
CA PHE A 44 -10.35 -10.16 -2.10
C PHE A 44 -11.40 -9.06 -2.32
N LEU A 45 -12.04 -8.60 -1.26
CA LEU A 45 -12.75 -7.32 -1.28
C LEU A 45 -11.70 -6.20 -1.31
N THR A 46 -11.71 -5.35 -2.33
CA THR A 46 -10.64 -4.35 -2.47
C THR A 46 -11.19 -2.94 -2.42
N LEU A 47 -10.59 -2.09 -1.59
CA LEU A 47 -10.93 -0.68 -1.43
C LEU A 47 -9.69 0.16 -1.76
N ALA A 48 -9.67 0.85 -2.90
CA ALA A 48 -8.60 1.79 -3.23
C ALA A 48 -8.98 3.20 -2.79
N VAL A 49 -8.12 3.84 -1.98
CA VAL A 49 -8.41 5.11 -1.30
C VAL A 49 -7.87 6.29 -2.08
N ASN A 50 -8.65 7.34 -2.24
CA ASN A 50 -8.09 8.62 -2.67
C ASN A 50 -7.46 9.35 -1.48
N GLN A 51 -6.16 9.18 -1.25
CA GLN A 51 -5.43 9.79 -0.14
C GLN A 51 -5.39 11.33 -0.22
N PHE A 52 -5.65 11.91 -1.39
CA PHE A 52 -5.62 13.35 -1.63
C PHE A 52 -7.01 14.00 -1.63
N TRP A 53 -8.02 13.34 -1.11
CA TRP A 53 -9.40 13.82 -1.17
C TRP A 53 -9.67 15.10 -0.37
N ARG A 54 -8.79 15.43 0.57
CA ARG A 54 -8.84 16.68 1.37
C ARG A 54 -8.05 17.82 0.73
N GLU A 55 -7.25 17.51 -0.27
CA GLU A 55 -6.42 18.50 -0.93
C GLU A 55 -7.25 19.34 -1.92
N PRO A 56 -6.87 20.58 -2.20
CA PRO A 56 -7.56 21.42 -3.20
C PRO A 56 -7.62 20.76 -4.59
N GLU A 57 -6.64 19.92 -4.91
CA GLU A 57 -6.55 19.17 -6.15
C GLU A 57 -6.63 17.65 -5.89
N THR A 58 -7.86 17.14 -5.93
CA THR A 58 -8.17 15.73 -5.59
C THR A 58 -8.03 14.78 -6.78
N ARG A 59 -7.89 15.31 -8.00
CA ARG A 59 -7.87 14.50 -9.23
C ARG A 59 -6.65 13.62 -9.36
N VAL A 60 -6.75 12.64 -10.22
CA VAL A 60 -5.61 11.87 -10.72
C VAL A 60 -4.69 12.80 -11.51
N MET A 61 -3.40 12.72 -11.24
CA MET A 61 -2.36 13.47 -11.95
C MET A 61 -1.60 12.56 -12.91
N GLY A 62 -1.12 13.14 -14.02
CA GLY A 62 -0.27 12.45 -14.99
C GLY A 62 1.16 12.27 -14.50
N ARG A 63 1.91 11.46 -15.25
CA ARG A 63 3.33 11.17 -14.98
C ARG A 63 4.27 11.97 -15.89
N ASP A 64 3.72 12.87 -16.73
CA ASP A 64 4.46 13.73 -17.64
C ASP A 64 5.25 14.83 -16.92
N ALA A 65 6.03 15.59 -17.69
CA ALA A 65 6.92 16.63 -17.16
C ALA A 65 6.19 17.80 -16.48
N VAL A 66 4.90 18.00 -16.76
CA VAL A 66 4.08 19.08 -16.18
C VAL A 66 3.36 18.59 -14.92
N GLU A 67 2.73 17.45 -14.97
CA GLU A 67 1.90 16.93 -13.88
C GLU A 67 2.72 16.29 -12.73
N ARG A 68 3.84 15.63 -13.05
CA ARG A 68 4.67 14.98 -12.04
C ARG A 68 5.20 15.94 -10.97
N PRO A 69 5.75 17.13 -11.29
CA PRO A 69 6.16 18.10 -10.26
C PRO A 69 5.00 18.56 -9.37
N ARG A 70 3.80 18.74 -9.93
CA ARG A 70 2.59 19.12 -9.17
C ARG A 70 2.16 18.00 -8.22
N ALA A 71 2.23 16.73 -8.68
CA ALA A 71 1.92 15.59 -7.83
C ALA A 71 2.92 15.48 -6.65
N LEU A 72 4.20 15.73 -6.88
CA LEU A 72 5.24 15.79 -5.82
C LEU A 72 4.98 16.95 -4.86
N GLU A 73 4.65 18.14 -5.36
CA GLU A 73 4.30 19.30 -4.53
C GLU A 73 3.10 19.01 -3.65
N ARG A 74 2.02 18.44 -4.20
CA ARG A 74 0.84 18.01 -3.45
C ARG A 74 1.22 17.01 -2.35
N ALA A 75 1.97 15.98 -2.70
CA ALA A 75 2.41 14.95 -1.74
C ALA A 75 3.32 15.50 -0.63
N GLY A 76 4.08 16.57 -0.91
CA GLY A 76 4.91 17.24 0.08
C GLY A 76 4.16 18.16 1.06
N LYS A 77 2.89 18.47 0.76
CA LYS A 77 2.06 19.40 1.56
C LYS A 77 1.01 18.71 2.42
N VAL A 78 0.80 17.39 2.23
CA VAL A 78 -0.25 16.67 2.97
C VAL A 78 0.02 16.64 4.47
N ASP A 79 -1.05 16.66 5.23
CA ASP A 79 -1.03 16.34 6.65
C ASP A 79 -1.01 14.81 6.83
N VAL A 80 0.15 14.30 7.23
CA VAL A 80 0.42 12.86 7.36
C VAL A 80 -0.50 12.21 8.39
N GLU A 81 -0.71 12.88 9.53
CA GLU A 81 -1.58 12.37 10.59
C GLU A 81 -3.03 12.27 10.12
N ARG A 82 -3.51 13.24 9.34
CA ARG A 82 -4.84 13.15 8.75
C ARG A 82 -4.98 12.02 7.74
N ILE A 83 -3.95 11.76 6.93
CA ILE A 83 -4.02 10.63 5.98
C ILE A 83 -4.08 9.32 6.73
N ILE A 84 -3.25 9.10 7.76
CA ILE A 84 -3.28 7.83 8.49
C ILE A 84 -4.59 7.65 9.28
N ASP A 85 -5.18 8.71 9.81
CA ASP A 85 -6.52 8.67 10.42
C ASP A 85 -7.59 8.29 9.38
N ASP A 86 -7.55 8.89 8.19
CA ASP A 86 -8.45 8.55 7.08
C ASP A 86 -8.28 7.09 6.62
N VAL A 87 -7.06 6.58 6.60
CA VAL A 87 -6.79 5.16 6.34
C VAL A 87 -7.45 4.28 7.40
N GLY A 88 -7.39 4.66 8.67
CA GLY A 88 -8.09 3.99 9.77
C GLY A 88 -9.60 3.91 9.54
N ILE A 89 -10.21 5.02 9.14
CA ILE A 89 -11.66 5.06 8.78
C ILE A 89 -11.98 4.08 7.64
N VAL A 90 -11.10 4.00 6.62
CA VAL A 90 -11.33 3.08 5.50
C VAL A 90 -11.10 1.62 5.91
N ILE A 91 -10.14 1.32 6.77
CA ILE A 91 -9.94 -0.02 7.35
C ILE A 91 -11.20 -0.48 8.09
N ASP A 92 -11.78 0.39 8.91
CA ASP A 92 -13.02 0.07 9.64
C ASP A 92 -14.22 -0.08 8.70
N ARG A 93 -14.31 0.76 7.67
CA ARG A 93 -15.32 0.62 6.61
C ARG A 93 -15.16 -0.70 5.85
N ALA A 94 -13.94 -1.10 5.52
CA ALA A 94 -13.66 -2.38 4.87
C ALA A 94 -14.09 -3.55 5.75
N ARG A 95 -13.78 -3.49 7.05
CA ARG A 95 -14.15 -4.53 8.02
C ARG A 95 -15.65 -4.64 8.21
N ALA A 96 -16.37 -3.52 8.21
CA ALA A 96 -17.83 -3.46 8.37
C ALA A 96 -18.61 -3.76 7.08
N HIS A 97 -17.93 -3.85 5.92
CA HIS A 97 -18.57 -4.15 4.65
C HIS A 97 -19.14 -5.59 4.65
N GLU A 98 -20.38 -5.76 4.17
CA GLU A 98 -21.07 -7.06 4.15
C GLU A 98 -20.28 -8.17 3.44
N GLY A 99 -19.57 -7.82 2.37
CA GLY A 99 -18.68 -8.71 1.63
C GLY A 99 -17.33 -8.98 2.31
N CYS A 100 -17.05 -8.42 3.50
CA CYS A 100 -15.81 -8.66 4.25
C CYS A 100 -16.00 -9.78 5.27
N ASP A 101 -15.03 -10.68 5.38
CA ASP A 101 -15.01 -11.72 6.40
C ASP A 101 -14.37 -11.26 7.74
N GLY A 102 -14.10 -9.96 7.87
CA GLY A 102 -13.49 -9.33 9.06
C GLY A 102 -11.97 -9.17 8.95
N ARG A 103 -11.29 -9.89 8.05
CA ARG A 103 -9.85 -9.79 7.84
C ARG A 103 -9.55 -8.62 6.91
N VAL A 104 -8.66 -7.72 7.32
CA VAL A 104 -8.26 -6.56 6.53
C VAL A 104 -6.74 -6.48 6.45
N ALA A 105 -6.21 -6.37 5.24
CA ALA A 105 -4.83 -6.04 4.94
C ALA A 105 -4.71 -4.64 4.34
N VAL A 106 -3.52 -4.06 4.41
CA VAL A 106 -3.19 -2.79 3.74
C VAL A 106 -2.06 -3.02 2.75
N LEU A 107 -2.22 -2.50 1.53
CA LEU A 107 -1.20 -2.53 0.49
C LEU A 107 -0.84 -1.12 0.05
N GLY A 108 0.40 -0.71 0.22
CA GLY A 108 0.92 0.58 -0.22
C GLY A 108 1.73 0.48 -1.52
N ILE A 109 1.52 1.43 -2.43
CA ILE A 109 2.27 1.55 -3.67
C ILE A 109 3.03 2.88 -3.66
N CYS A 110 4.35 2.87 -3.79
CA CYS A 110 5.19 4.08 -3.80
C CYS A 110 4.90 4.92 -2.54
N PHE A 111 4.37 6.13 -2.66
CA PHE A 111 3.94 7.00 -1.56
C PHE A 111 3.02 6.30 -0.54
N GLY A 112 2.14 5.41 -0.99
CA GLY A 112 1.28 4.61 -0.12
C GLY A 112 2.03 3.66 0.81
N GLY A 113 3.30 3.34 0.52
CA GLY A 113 4.13 2.45 1.33
C GLY A 113 4.40 2.98 2.74
N ARG A 114 4.61 4.30 2.88
CA ARG A 114 4.70 4.98 4.17
C ARG A 114 3.49 4.68 5.06
N TYR A 115 2.31 4.87 4.51
CA TYR A 115 1.06 4.68 5.25
C TYR A 115 0.70 3.20 5.48
N ALA A 116 1.17 2.30 4.62
CA ALA A 116 1.06 0.86 4.89
C ALA A 116 1.91 0.45 6.10
N PHE A 117 3.12 1.01 6.23
CA PHE A 117 3.98 0.81 7.39
C PHE A 117 3.37 1.39 8.66
N MET A 118 2.91 2.66 8.63
CA MET A 118 2.20 3.28 9.75
C MET A 118 0.94 2.51 10.13
N SER A 119 0.20 1.98 9.15
CA SER A 119 -1.00 1.17 9.41
C SER A 119 -0.68 -0.11 10.18
N ALA A 120 0.46 -0.76 9.87
CA ALA A 120 0.90 -1.95 10.59
C ALA A 120 1.25 -1.68 12.07
N ALA A 121 1.61 -0.43 12.39
CA ALA A 121 1.93 0.00 13.74
C ALA A 121 0.74 0.57 14.52
N ARG A 122 -0.21 1.22 13.83
CA ARG A 122 -1.26 2.03 14.47
C ARG A 122 -2.66 1.44 14.37
N HIS A 123 -2.91 0.57 13.38
CA HIS A 123 -4.24 0.04 13.14
C HIS A 123 -4.30 -1.47 13.34
N ARG A 124 -5.46 -1.95 13.74
CA ARG A 124 -5.70 -3.40 13.86
C ARG A 124 -5.94 -3.98 12.46
N ILE A 125 -4.88 -4.44 11.82
CA ILE A 125 -4.92 -5.13 10.52
C ILE A 125 -4.24 -6.49 10.59
N GLY A 126 -4.57 -7.37 9.65
CA GLY A 126 -4.04 -8.73 9.63
C GLY A 126 -2.67 -8.85 8.97
N ALA A 127 -2.34 -7.93 8.06
CA ALA A 127 -1.05 -7.89 7.37
C ALA A 127 -0.86 -6.55 6.63
N ALA A 128 0.38 -6.16 6.35
CA ALA A 128 0.68 -5.04 5.47
C ALA A 128 1.68 -5.45 4.37
N GLY A 129 1.46 -4.93 3.16
CA GLY A 129 2.35 -5.09 2.01
C GLY A 129 2.76 -3.75 1.43
N ALA A 130 3.90 -3.73 0.74
CA ALA A 130 4.28 -2.56 -0.04
C ALA A 130 5.07 -2.95 -1.30
N PHE A 131 4.82 -2.24 -2.40
CA PHE A 131 5.64 -2.28 -3.60
C PHE A 131 6.35 -0.95 -3.78
N HIS A 132 7.68 -0.98 -3.89
CA HIS A 132 8.56 0.20 -4.02
C HIS A 132 8.10 1.37 -3.13
N GLY A 133 7.81 1.07 -1.85
CA GLY A 133 7.33 2.05 -0.88
C GLY A 133 8.38 3.13 -0.63
N THR A 134 7.96 4.40 -0.56
CA THR A 134 8.83 5.55 -0.30
C THR A 134 8.53 6.19 1.05
N GLN A 135 9.51 6.95 1.58
CA GLN A 135 9.37 7.74 2.81
C GLN A 135 9.07 6.92 4.08
N ILE A 136 9.26 5.60 4.05
CA ILE A 136 9.12 4.75 5.24
C ILE A 136 10.18 5.13 6.27
N GLY A 137 11.36 5.55 5.81
CA GLY A 137 12.44 6.03 6.65
C GLY A 137 12.11 7.22 7.55
N LEU A 138 11.04 7.97 7.23
CA LEU A 138 10.54 9.07 8.07
C LEU A 138 9.71 8.57 9.27
N GLU A 139 9.32 7.29 9.28
CA GLU A 139 8.42 6.69 10.28
C GLU A 139 9.10 5.54 11.06
N LEU A 140 10.43 5.51 11.13
CA LEU A 140 11.16 4.40 11.78
C LEU A 140 10.82 4.24 13.26
N ASP A 141 10.40 5.32 13.94
CA ASP A 141 9.94 5.29 15.33
C ASP A 141 8.64 4.47 15.52
N GLU A 142 7.91 4.23 14.44
CA GLU A 142 6.75 3.32 14.43
C GLU A 142 7.16 1.85 14.46
N GLY A 143 8.37 1.53 14.00
CA GLY A 143 8.84 0.15 13.84
C GLY A 143 8.60 -0.75 15.04
N PRO A 144 8.94 -0.35 16.29
CA PRO A 144 8.69 -1.16 17.48
C PRO A 144 7.21 -1.47 17.75
N ARG A 145 6.28 -0.70 17.17
CA ARG A 145 4.83 -0.87 17.32
C ARG A 145 4.20 -1.72 16.22
N VAL A 146 4.96 -2.08 15.18
CA VAL A 146 4.44 -2.96 14.12
C VAL A 146 3.92 -4.26 14.72
N ALA A 147 2.61 -4.52 14.54
CA ALA A 147 1.88 -5.57 15.24
C ALA A 147 1.39 -6.70 14.32
N CYS A 148 1.60 -6.61 13.01
CA CYS A 148 1.17 -7.60 12.02
C CYS A 148 2.32 -8.02 11.09
N PRO A 149 2.20 -9.15 10.39
CA PRO A 149 3.13 -9.58 9.35
C PRO A 149 3.32 -8.53 8.25
N LEU A 150 4.54 -8.41 7.72
CA LEU A 150 4.89 -7.51 6.63
C LEU A 150 5.41 -8.28 5.41
N SER A 151 5.10 -7.79 4.20
CA SER A 151 5.72 -8.22 2.94
C SER A 151 6.02 -6.99 2.09
N PHE A 152 7.21 -6.42 2.26
CA PHE A 152 7.63 -5.18 1.61
C PHE A 152 8.71 -5.45 0.57
N HIS A 153 8.48 -4.98 -0.66
CA HIS A 153 9.31 -5.27 -1.81
C HIS A 153 9.89 -4.00 -2.42
N PHE A 154 11.21 -3.95 -2.54
CA PHE A 154 11.99 -2.85 -3.07
C PHE A 154 12.80 -3.27 -4.29
N GLY A 155 13.13 -2.33 -5.17
CA GLY A 155 14.07 -2.55 -6.26
C GLY A 155 15.50 -2.23 -5.82
N ALA A 156 16.49 -3.03 -6.25
CA ALA A 156 17.90 -2.77 -5.96
C ALA A 156 18.44 -1.52 -6.70
N LEU A 157 17.77 -1.09 -7.78
CA LEU A 157 18.11 0.10 -8.55
C LEU A 157 17.28 1.34 -8.17
N ASP A 158 16.36 1.19 -7.19
CA ASP A 158 15.47 2.27 -6.76
C ASP A 158 16.20 3.30 -5.91
N ILE A 159 16.51 4.45 -6.50
CA ILE A 159 17.17 5.56 -5.81
C ILE A 159 16.26 6.32 -4.83
N GLN A 160 14.92 6.10 -4.87
CA GLN A 160 13.99 6.77 -3.99
C GLN A 160 13.90 6.09 -2.62
N THR A 161 14.36 4.83 -2.52
CA THR A 161 14.46 4.12 -1.25
C THR A 161 15.86 3.48 -1.17
N PRO A 162 16.87 4.22 -0.72
CA PRO A 162 18.26 3.79 -0.73
C PRO A 162 18.50 2.61 0.22
N PRO A 163 19.58 1.83 0.01
CA PRO A 163 19.90 0.65 0.82
C PRO A 163 19.95 0.89 2.32
N ASP A 164 20.41 2.07 2.75
CA ASP A 164 20.49 2.43 4.16
C ASP A 164 19.10 2.59 4.79
N GLU A 165 18.13 3.14 4.05
CA GLU A 165 16.72 3.21 4.49
C GLU A 165 16.14 1.81 4.62
N ILE A 166 16.37 0.93 3.63
CA ILE A 166 15.89 -0.46 3.68
C ILE A 166 16.51 -1.21 4.86
N ALA A 167 17.80 -1.02 5.12
CA ALA A 167 18.49 -1.60 6.27
C ALA A 167 17.92 -1.08 7.61
N ALA A 168 17.55 0.19 7.67
CA ALA A 168 16.91 0.78 8.84
C ALA A 168 15.51 0.20 9.07
N ILE A 169 14.70 0.03 8.02
CA ILE A 169 13.38 -0.62 8.11
C ILE A 169 13.54 -2.05 8.65
N ARG A 170 14.46 -2.85 8.11
CA ARG A 170 14.75 -4.21 8.62
C ARG A 170 15.11 -4.21 10.10
N ARG A 171 15.94 -3.26 10.53
CA ARG A 171 16.39 -3.16 11.93
C ARG A 171 15.24 -2.87 12.88
N VAL A 172 14.37 -1.90 12.56
CA VAL A 172 13.26 -1.51 13.44
C VAL A 172 12.12 -2.53 13.46
N THR A 173 12.05 -3.41 12.45
CA THR A 173 11.07 -4.50 12.38
C THR A 173 11.63 -5.86 12.79
N ALA A 174 12.90 -5.95 13.21
CA ALA A 174 13.59 -7.22 13.51
C ALA A 174 12.97 -8.02 14.67
N HIS A 175 12.13 -7.39 15.51
CA HIS A 175 11.36 -8.09 16.55
C HIS A 175 10.23 -8.97 15.98
N ARG A 176 9.93 -8.82 14.67
CA ARG A 176 8.92 -9.60 13.94
C ARG A 176 9.61 -10.61 13.01
N ALA A 177 9.51 -11.90 13.34
CA ALA A 177 10.05 -12.97 12.47
C ALA A 177 9.25 -13.12 11.15
N ASP A 178 8.04 -12.56 11.10
CA ASP A 178 7.12 -12.55 9.95
C ASP A 178 7.15 -11.22 9.18
N ALA A 179 8.17 -10.39 9.36
CA ALA A 179 8.42 -9.20 8.56
C ALA A 179 9.42 -9.51 7.42
N GLU A 180 8.91 -9.69 6.21
CA GLU A 180 9.71 -9.88 5.01
C GLU A 180 9.99 -8.54 4.32
N ILE A 181 11.26 -8.13 4.30
CA ILE A 181 11.74 -6.93 3.60
C ILE A 181 12.66 -7.40 2.46
N VAL A 182 12.10 -7.46 1.25
CA VAL A 182 12.74 -8.07 0.07
C VAL A 182 13.29 -7.00 -0.86
N VAL A 183 14.53 -7.17 -1.31
CA VAL A 183 15.15 -6.35 -2.37
C VAL A 183 15.29 -7.22 -3.61
N HIS A 184 14.80 -6.74 -4.74
CA HIS A 184 14.83 -7.43 -6.02
C HIS A 184 15.95 -6.89 -6.91
N ASP A 185 16.90 -7.74 -7.24
CA ASP A 185 17.99 -7.41 -8.16
C ASP A 185 17.42 -7.02 -9.54
N GLY A 186 18.02 -5.99 -10.16
CA GLY A 186 17.65 -5.50 -11.47
C GLY A 186 16.29 -4.79 -11.56
N ALA A 187 15.60 -4.61 -10.43
CA ALA A 187 14.36 -3.83 -10.38
C ALA A 187 14.61 -2.39 -9.95
N ASP A 188 13.89 -1.46 -10.56
CA ASP A 188 13.92 -0.03 -10.26
C ASP A 188 12.58 0.41 -9.64
N HIS A 189 12.47 1.70 -9.28
CA HIS A 189 11.19 2.28 -8.84
C HIS A 189 10.08 2.04 -9.88
N ASN A 190 8.87 1.76 -9.44
CA ASN A 190 7.72 1.37 -10.29
C ASN A 190 7.85 0.00 -11.00
N PHE A 191 8.71 -0.91 -10.54
CA PHE A 191 8.82 -2.26 -11.10
C PHE A 191 7.47 -3.01 -11.13
N ALA A 192 6.54 -2.67 -10.23
CA ALA A 192 5.22 -3.30 -10.09
C ALA A 192 4.10 -2.55 -10.86
N VAL A 193 4.41 -1.51 -11.65
CA VAL A 193 3.41 -0.69 -12.36
C VAL A 193 3.38 -1.05 -13.85
N PRO A 194 2.38 -1.81 -14.34
CA PRO A 194 2.25 -2.13 -15.76
C PRO A 194 2.19 -0.88 -16.62
N GLY A 195 2.89 -0.91 -17.75
CA GLY A 195 2.98 0.22 -18.68
C GLY A 195 4.02 1.28 -18.30
N HIS A 196 4.62 1.23 -17.12
CA HIS A 196 5.76 2.08 -16.78
C HIS A 196 7.06 1.54 -17.41
N PRO A 197 8.00 2.42 -17.89
CA PRO A 197 9.27 1.96 -18.47
C PRO A 197 10.10 1.06 -17.55
N ALA A 198 10.03 1.24 -16.25
CA ALA A 198 10.71 0.41 -15.24
C ALA A 198 9.93 -0.87 -14.86
N TYR A 199 8.78 -1.15 -15.51
CA TYR A 199 7.99 -2.34 -15.18
C TYR A 199 8.79 -3.62 -15.44
N ASN A 200 8.91 -4.45 -14.41
CA ASN A 200 9.54 -5.76 -14.50
C ASN A 200 8.51 -6.85 -14.16
N PRO A 201 7.93 -7.52 -15.17
CA PRO A 201 6.82 -8.45 -14.97
C PRO A 201 7.17 -9.63 -14.05
N ASP A 202 8.41 -10.12 -14.11
CA ASP A 202 8.83 -11.26 -13.29
C ASP A 202 8.98 -10.86 -11.81
N VAL A 203 9.56 -9.70 -11.56
CA VAL A 203 9.68 -9.16 -10.20
C VAL A 203 8.31 -8.81 -9.66
N ALA A 204 7.47 -8.12 -10.45
CA ALA A 204 6.10 -7.77 -10.08
C ALA A 204 5.29 -9.02 -9.70
N ALA A 205 5.38 -10.08 -10.50
CA ALA A 205 4.67 -11.33 -10.24
C ALA A 205 5.17 -12.05 -8.97
N ARG A 206 6.49 -12.01 -8.69
CA ARG A 206 7.05 -12.58 -7.43
C ARG A 206 6.57 -11.80 -6.22
N ALA A 207 6.68 -10.48 -6.25
CA ALA A 207 6.24 -9.60 -5.18
C ALA A 207 4.73 -9.73 -4.91
N GLU A 208 3.92 -9.72 -5.98
CA GLU A 208 2.47 -9.89 -5.87
C GLU A 208 2.09 -11.25 -5.27
N ARG A 209 2.74 -12.35 -5.68
CA ARG A 209 2.50 -13.68 -5.08
C ARG A 209 2.82 -13.71 -3.59
N ALA A 210 3.94 -13.13 -3.15
CA ALA A 210 4.32 -13.09 -1.75
C ALA A 210 3.29 -12.33 -0.91
N VAL A 211 2.91 -11.13 -1.35
CA VAL A 211 1.92 -10.28 -0.68
C VAL A 211 0.55 -10.96 -0.62
N LEU A 212 0.08 -11.54 -1.73
CA LEU A 212 -1.24 -12.22 -1.75
C LEU A 212 -1.24 -13.51 -0.93
N ALA A 213 -0.14 -14.25 -0.88
CA ALA A 213 0.01 -15.40 -0.01
C ALA A 213 -0.10 -14.99 1.47
N LEU A 214 0.60 -13.91 1.86
CA LEU A 214 0.50 -13.34 3.20
C LEU A 214 -0.93 -12.92 3.53
N PHE A 215 -1.59 -12.18 2.64
CA PHE A 215 -2.96 -11.70 2.85
C PHE A 215 -4.00 -12.83 2.92
N SER A 216 -3.79 -13.89 2.17
CA SER A 216 -4.66 -15.09 2.23
C SER A 216 -4.49 -15.85 3.55
N ALA A 217 -3.31 -15.82 4.12
CA ALA A 217 -2.96 -16.52 5.37
C ALA A 217 -3.37 -15.76 6.65
N MET A 218 -3.93 -14.54 6.53
CA MET A 218 -4.39 -13.79 7.70
C MET A 218 -5.35 -14.62 8.56
N PRO A 219 -5.16 -14.67 9.88
CA PRO A 219 -6.08 -15.39 10.77
C PRO A 219 -7.46 -14.70 10.77
N ALA A 220 -8.52 -15.51 10.89
CA ALA A 220 -9.84 -14.96 11.14
C ALA A 220 -9.84 -14.25 12.51
N TYR A 221 -10.31 -13.03 12.56
CA TYR A 221 -10.57 -12.37 13.85
C TYR A 221 -11.78 -13.04 14.51
N ARG A 222 -11.53 -13.60 15.69
CA ARG A 222 -12.60 -14.06 16.59
C ARG A 222 -13.20 -12.90 17.36
#